data_da2d3852a919107fb99daedc505befcc
#
_entry.id   da2d3852a919107fb99daedc505befcc
#
_cell.length_a   1.000
_cell.length_b   1.000
_cell.length_c   1.000
_cell.angle_alpha   90.00
_cell.angle_beta   90.00
_cell.angle_gamma   90.00
#
_symmetry.space_group_name_H-M   'P 1'
#
loop_
_entity.id
_entity.type
_entity.pdbx_description
1 polymer ?
#
loop_
_entity_poly.entity_id
_entity_poly.type
_entity_poly.pdbx_seq_one_letter_code
_entity_poly.pdbx_strand_id
1 'polypeptide(L)'
;MNYLPDVLSEYRKDFSNELSIDTLLGYGFYKICDAELKPSYRFIDNPQVNPIQYNVVKGLEDKYTSYRELIYAIVINGKIIKIGGTYVGLKGRHSSYNCGTRKARAKGTCSLTNFDITEYQYAAIRDGKRVEWYVFDVPLAEATVNLPWGEEITYNAKTYMKYESSLCHKYAELNGSVPIGNKQDTGSGGD
;
A
#
# COMPACT_ATOMS: atom_id res chain seq x y z
N MET A 1 -24.30 6.96 -7.68
CA MET A 1 -23.73 5.60 -7.58
C MET A 1 -23.26 5.40 -6.15
N ASN A 2 -23.95 4.55 -5.39
CA ASN A 2 -23.57 4.21 -4.02
C ASN A 2 -22.43 3.17 -4.07
N TYR A 3 -21.18 3.61 -4.13
CA TYR A 3 -20.01 2.73 -4.12
C TYR A 3 -19.65 2.19 -2.73
N LEU A 4 -20.22 2.80 -1.67
CA LEU A 4 -19.87 2.51 -0.28
C LEU A 4 -20.28 1.13 0.26
N PRO A 5 -21.41 0.51 -0.13
CA PRO A 5 -21.85 -0.74 0.50
C PRO A 5 -20.93 -1.94 0.23
N ASP A 6 -20.40 -2.08 -0.99
CA ASP A 6 -19.63 -3.27 -1.38
C ASP A 6 -18.21 -3.27 -0.80
N VAL A 7 -17.56 -2.09 -0.77
CA VAL A 7 -16.24 -1.91 -0.17
C VAL A 7 -16.29 -2.20 1.33
N LEU A 8 -17.33 -1.71 2.03
CA LEU A 8 -17.51 -1.93 3.46
C LEU A 8 -17.89 -3.36 3.79
N SER A 9 -18.64 -4.06 2.92
CA SER A 9 -19.04 -5.45 3.16
C SER A 9 -17.83 -6.39 3.17
N GLU A 10 -16.87 -6.19 2.27
CA GLU A 10 -15.64 -6.99 2.21
C GLU A 10 -14.71 -6.69 3.38
N TYR A 11 -14.58 -5.43 3.77
CA TYR A 11 -13.80 -5.01 4.94
C TYR A 11 -14.35 -5.60 6.26
N ARG A 12 -15.65 -5.78 6.37
CA ARG A 12 -16.35 -6.34 7.55
C ARG A 12 -16.30 -7.87 7.62
N LYS A 13 -15.90 -8.56 6.55
CA LYS A 13 -15.68 -10.01 6.60
C LYS A 13 -14.61 -10.32 7.63
N ASP A 14 -14.91 -11.24 8.53
CA ASP A 14 -13.97 -11.73 9.53
C ASP A 14 -12.94 -12.64 8.81
N PHE A 15 -11.82 -12.05 8.43
CA PHE A 15 -10.68 -12.84 8.01
C PHE A 15 -9.89 -13.24 9.25
N SER A 16 -9.76 -14.54 9.50
CA SER A 16 -8.79 -15.06 10.46
C SER A 16 -7.38 -14.73 9.92
N ASN A 17 -6.80 -13.63 10.41
CA ASN A 17 -5.49 -13.18 9.98
C ASN A 17 -4.42 -13.96 10.72
N GLU A 18 -3.92 -15.03 10.13
CA GLU A 18 -2.74 -15.74 10.66
C GLU A 18 -1.43 -14.98 10.39
N LEU A 19 -1.37 -14.14 9.32
CA LEU A 19 -0.28 -13.19 9.14
C LEU A 19 -0.60 -11.92 9.93
N SER A 20 -0.21 -11.91 11.20
CA SER A 20 -0.46 -10.80 12.13
C SER A 20 0.54 -9.65 11.95
N ILE A 21 0.23 -8.51 12.56
CA ILE A 21 1.20 -7.39 12.68
C ILE A 21 2.47 -7.85 13.38
N ASP A 22 2.35 -8.67 14.43
CA ASP A 22 3.52 -9.18 15.17
C ASP A 22 4.43 -10.01 14.26
N THR A 23 3.84 -10.76 13.33
CA THR A 23 4.61 -11.47 12.30
C THR A 23 5.33 -10.51 11.37
N LEU A 24 4.67 -9.43 10.92
CA LEU A 24 5.34 -8.40 10.11
C LEU A 24 6.47 -7.71 10.87
N LEU A 25 6.26 -7.38 12.14
CA LEU A 25 7.31 -6.80 13.00
C LEU A 25 8.48 -7.78 13.14
N GLY A 26 8.21 -9.07 13.29
CA GLY A 26 9.22 -10.13 13.29
C GLY A 26 10.02 -10.24 11.98
N TYR A 27 9.44 -9.85 10.85
CA TYR A 27 10.13 -9.76 9.54
C TYR A 27 10.92 -8.45 9.38
N GLY A 28 10.92 -7.55 10.36
CA GLY A 28 11.62 -6.28 10.31
C GLY A 28 10.78 -5.11 9.76
N PHE A 29 9.48 -5.27 9.62
CA PHE A 29 8.60 -4.13 9.36
C PHE A 29 8.55 -3.22 10.59
N TYR A 30 8.32 -1.94 10.34
CA TYR A 30 8.08 -0.96 11.40
C TYR A 30 6.96 -0.01 10.98
N LYS A 31 6.24 0.52 11.97
CA LYS A 31 5.20 1.52 11.72
C LYS A 31 5.84 2.83 11.28
N ILE A 32 5.34 3.41 10.18
CA ILE A 32 5.86 4.66 9.63
C ILE A 32 4.88 5.82 9.78
N CYS A 33 3.58 5.58 9.68
CA CYS A 33 2.57 6.64 9.86
C CYS A 33 1.20 6.06 10.23
N ASP A 34 0.36 6.94 10.76
CA ASP A 34 -1.09 6.77 10.86
C ASP A 34 -1.77 7.55 9.73
N ALA A 35 -2.88 7.01 9.23
CA ALA A 35 -3.75 7.72 8.30
C ALA A 35 -4.98 8.24 9.06
N GLU A 36 -5.31 9.50 8.83
CA GLU A 36 -6.44 10.20 9.47
C GLU A 36 -7.19 11.04 8.45
N LEU A 37 -8.38 11.50 8.80
CA LEU A 37 -9.08 12.50 8.01
C LEU A 37 -8.48 13.89 8.22
N LYS A 38 -8.34 14.65 7.14
CA LYS A 38 -7.96 16.05 7.22
C LYS A 38 -9.00 16.81 8.04
N PRO A 39 -8.62 17.69 8.97
CA PRO A 39 -9.55 18.37 9.88
C PRO A 39 -10.66 19.15 9.18
N SER A 40 -10.37 19.72 8.02
CA SER A 40 -11.32 20.52 7.22
C SER A 40 -12.08 19.72 6.17
N TYR A 41 -11.92 18.40 6.15
CA TYR A 41 -12.44 17.58 5.06
C TYR A 41 -13.90 17.19 5.25
N ARG A 42 -14.67 17.42 4.18
CA ARG A 42 -16.03 16.92 4.02
C ARG A 42 -16.12 16.15 2.70
N PHE A 43 -15.93 14.84 2.76
CA PHE A 43 -15.85 14.00 1.57
C PHE A 43 -17.07 14.09 0.65
N ILE A 44 -18.26 14.14 1.25
CA ILE A 44 -19.54 14.26 0.50
C ILE A 44 -19.59 15.58 -0.24
N ASP A 45 -19.03 16.64 0.34
CA ASP A 45 -19.11 18.01 -0.18
C ASP A 45 -17.96 18.34 -1.15
N ASN A 46 -16.88 17.54 -1.16
CA ASN A 46 -15.73 17.80 -2.03
C ASN A 46 -15.14 16.52 -2.66
N PRO A 47 -15.77 16.00 -3.72
CA PRO A 47 -15.30 14.81 -4.42
C PRO A 47 -13.96 14.98 -5.16
N GLN A 48 -13.39 16.19 -5.14
CA GLN A 48 -12.15 16.52 -5.84
C GLN A 48 -10.90 16.36 -4.97
N VAL A 49 -11.06 16.28 -3.65
CA VAL A 49 -9.95 16.27 -2.70
C VAL A 49 -9.85 14.92 -2.02
N ASN A 50 -8.64 14.37 -1.96
CA ASN A 50 -8.39 13.18 -1.14
C ASN A 50 -8.54 13.54 0.34
N PRO A 51 -9.37 12.79 1.09
CA PRO A 51 -9.67 13.09 2.50
C PRO A 51 -8.53 12.75 3.46
N ILE A 52 -7.61 11.89 3.05
CA ILE A 52 -6.63 11.27 3.93
C ILE A 52 -5.40 12.17 4.10
N GLN A 53 -4.96 12.32 5.34
CA GLN A 53 -3.63 12.80 5.70
C GLN A 53 -2.85 11.68 6.39
N TYR A 54 -1.52 11.75 6.29
CA TYR A 54 -0.62 10.78 6.88
C TYR A 54 0.24 11.45 7.94
N ASN A 55 0.07 11.03 9.19
CA ASN A 55 0.81 11.52 10.33
C ASN A 55 2.01 10.61 10.56
N VAL A 56 3.18 11.09 10.15
CA VAL A 56 4.44 10.32 10.24
C VAL A 56 4.85 10.17 11.69
N VAL A 57 5.34 9.00 12.06
CA VAL A 57 5.90 8.73 13.39
C VAL A 57 7.11 9.63 13.60
N LYS A 58 7.16 10.31 14.73
CA LYS A 58 8.25 11.23 15.10
C LYS A 58 9.61 10.55 14.97
N GLY A 59 10.53 11.20 14.27
CA GLY A 59 11.89 10.71 14.00
C GLY A 59 12.01 9.81 12.77
N LEU A 60 10.91 9.55 12.04
CA LEU A 60 10.92 8.79 10.78
C LEU A 60 10.64 9.66 9.55
N GLU A 61 10.68 10.99 9.68
CA GLU A 61 10.37 11.94 8.61
C GLU A 61 11.31 11.79 7.41
N ASP A 62 12.61 11.59 7.67
CA ASP A 62 13.61 11.36 6.63
C ASP A 62 13.36 10.03 5.91
N LYS A 63 13.02 8.99 6.66
CA LYS A 63 12.66 7.70 6.09
C LYS A 63 11.40 7.78 5.24
N TYR A 64 10.41 8.54 5.66
CA TYR A 64 9.17 8.75 4.93
C TYR A 64 9.38 9.50 3.61
N THR A 65 10.27 10.50 3.58
CA THR A 65 10.52 11.35 2.42
C THR A 65 11.57 10.82 1.47
N SER A 66 12.45 9.90 1.93
CA SER A 66 13.53 9.36 1.11
C SER A 66 13.04 8.56 -0.09
N TYR A 67 13.77 8.70 -1.19
CA TYR A 67 13.55 7.93 -2.41
C TYR A 67 14.27 6.59 -2.29
N ARG A 68 13.52 5.50 -2.08
CA ARG A 68 14.06 4.16 -1.85
C ARG A 68 13.06 3.07 -2.16
N GLU A 69 13.58 1.86 -2.34
CA GLU A 69 12.74 0.66 -2.44
C GLU A 69 12.22 0.26 -1.05
N LEU A 70 10.94 -0.02 -0.98
CA LEU A 70 10.31 -0.54 0.23
C LEU A 70 9.07 -1.38 -0.11
N ILE A 71 8.74 -2.29 0.82
CA ILE A 71 7.44 -2.93 0.89
C ILE A 71 6.63 -2.24 1.97
N TYR A 72 5.35 -2.06 1.74
CA TYR A 72 4.44 -1.50 2.75
C TYR A 72 3.24 -2.41 2.97
N ALA A 73 2.72 -2.36 4.18
CA ALA A 73 1.44 -2.96 4.54
C ALA A 73 0.51 -1.86 5.07
N ILE A 74 -0.73 -1.84 4.57
CA ILE A 74 -1.80 -1.01 5.10
C ILE A 74 -2.62 -1.89 6.03
N VAL A 75 -2.76 -1.45 7.27
CA VAL A 75 -3.39 -2.18 8.34
C VAL A 75 -4.58 -1.38 8.87
N ILE A 76 -5.73 -2.02 8.94
CA ILE A 76 -6.94 -1.43 9.53
C ILE A 76 -7.32 -2.24 10.75
N ASN A 77 -7.23 -1.60 11.92
CA ASN A 77 -7.60 -2.19 13.22
C ASN A 77 -6.98 -3.59 13.43
N GLY A 78 -5.71 -3.73 13.10
CA GLY A 78 -4.95 -4.98 13.25
C GLY A 78 -4.99 -5.92 12.04
N LYS A 79 -5.82 -5.66 11.02
CA LYS A 79 -5.92 -6.51 9.82
C LYS A 79 -5.16 -5.91 8.65
N ILE A 80 -4.33 -6.71 8.00
CA ILE A 80 -3.62 -6.31 6.77
C ILE A 80 -4.63 -6.29 5.63
N ILE A 81 -4.84 -5.13 5.01
CA ILE A 81 -5.76 -4.95 3.88
C ILE A 81 -5.04 -4.80 2.55
N LYS A 82 -3.79 -4.40 2.56
CA LYS A 82 -2.96 -4.24 1.36
C LYS A 82 -1.51 -4.52 1.69
N ILE A 83 -0.87 -5.27 0.82
CA ILE A 83 0.59 -5.36 0.73
C ILE A 83 0.96 -4.73 -0.61
N GLY A 84 1.99 -3.93 -0.65
CA GLY A 84 2.47 -3.30 -1.88
C GLY A 84 3.94 -2.94 -1.81
N GLY A 85 4.52 -2.66 -2.96
CA GLY A 85 5.89 -2.22 -3.09
C GLY A 85 6.02 -0.89 -3.82
N THR A 86 7.13 -0.22 -3.60
CA THR A 86 7.49 1.00 -4.31
C THR A 86 9.00 1.21 -4.35
N TYR A 87 9.48 1.86 -5.41
CA TYR A 87 10.87 2.30 -5.52
C TYR A 87 11.03 3.83 -5.38
N VAL A 88 9.90 4.54 -5.32
CA VAL A 88 9.89 6.01 -5.20
C VAL A 88 9.74 6.49 -3.75
N GLY A 89 9.87 5.57 -2.79
CA GLY A 89 9.63 5.85 -1.38
C GLY A 89 8.16 6.03 -1.01
N LEU A 90 7.88 6.13 0.28
CA LEU A 90 6.49 6.11 0.75
C LEU A 90 5.75 7.41 0.45
N LYS A 91 6.39 8.57 0.57
CA LYS A 91 5.79 9.86 0.20
C LYS A 91 5.34 9.88 -1.26
N GLY A 92 6.17 9.33 -2.17
CA GLY A 92 5.81 9.18 -3.58
C GLY A 92 4.61 8.26 -3.77
N ARG A 93 4.54 7.16 -3.01
CA ARG A 93 3.39 6.23 -3.04
C ARG A 93 2.11 6.87 -2.51
N HIS A 94 2.19 7.60 -1.40
CA HIS A 94 1.04 8.35 -0.88
C HIS A 94 0.54 9.40 -1.89
N SER A 95 1.45 10.08 -2.60
CA SER A 95 1.08 11.00 -3.68
C SER A 95 0.31 10.29 -4.80
N SER A 96 0.67 9.05 -5.14
CA SER A 96 -0.09 8.24 -6.10
C SER A 96 -1.50 7.89 -5.58
N TYR A 97 -1.64 7.56 -4.30
CA TYR A 97 -2.96 7.33 -3.70
C TYR A 97 -3.79 8.60 -3.57
N ASN A 98 -3.16 9.78 -3.47
CA ASN A 98 -3.86 11.05 -3.44
C ASN A 98 -4.69 11.34 -4.71
N CYS A 99 -4.43 10.66 -5.82
CA CYS A 99 -5.31 10.70 -6.99
C CYS A 99 -6.62 9.91 -6.80
N GLY A 100 -6.75 9.12 -5.73
CA GLY A 100 -7.91 8.29 -5.41
C GLY A 100 -9.15 9.11 -5.02
N THR A 101 -9.53 10.09 -5.84
CA THR A 101 -10.74 10.90 -5.62
C THR A 101 -11.88 10.39 -6.49
N ARG A 102 -13.12 10.61 -6.05
CA ARG A 102 -14.32 10.23 -6.82
C ARG A 102 -14.35 10.93 -8.18
N LYS A 103 -13.92 12.19 -8.26
CA LYS A 103 -13.85 12.93 -9.52
C LYS A 103 -12.80 12.34 -10.47
N ALA A 104 -11.61 12.02 -9.96
CA ALA A 104 -10.55 11.41 -10.78
C ALA A 104 -10.99 10.04 -11.29
N ARG A 105 -11.67 9.24 -10.45
CA ARG A 105 -12.22 7.95 -10.85
C ARG A 105 -13.29 8.08 -11.95
N ALA A 106 -14.21 9.02 -11.79
CA ALA A 106 -15.26 9.29 -12.79
C ALA A 106 -14.69 9.75 -14.15
N LYS A 107 -13.52 10.42 -14.13
CA LYS A 107 -12.80 10.86 -15.33
C LYS A 107 -11.87 9.78 -15.93
N GLY A 108 -11.73 8.62 -15.30
CA GLY A 108 -10.78 7.59 -15.73
C GLY A 108 -9.31 7.93 -15.48
N THR A 109 -9.00 8.98 -14.72
CA THR A 109 -7.61 9.42 -14.43
C THR A 109 -7.03 8.81 -13.16
N CYS A 110 -7.78 7.97 -12.47
CA CYS A 110 -7.33 7.23 -11.29
C CYS A 110 -7.58 5.74 -11.49
N SER A 111 -6.60 4.91 -11.15
CA SER A 111 -6.76 3.46 -11.16
C SER A 111 -7.81 3.01 -10.13
N LEU A 112 -8.46 1.88 -10.39
CA LEU A 112 -9.41 1.29 -9.45
C LEU A 112 -8.75 1.03 -8.09
N THR A 113 -7.54 0.45 -8.08
CA THR A 113 -6.79 0.16 -6.86
C THR A 113 -6.53 1.42 -6.01
N ASN A 114 -6.08 2.51 -6.63
CA ASN A 114 -5.82 3.75 -5.88
C ASN A 114 -7.11 4.33 -5.29
N PHE A 115 -8.21 4.23 -6.04
CA PHE A 115 -9.52 4.64 -5.57
C PHE A 115 -10.01 3.78 -4.40
N ASP A 116 -10.00 2.45 -4.55
CA ASP A 116 -10.46 1.51 -3.54
C ASP A 116 -9.67 1.65 -2.23
N ILE A 117 -8.34 1.74 -2.31
CA ILE A 117 -7.50 1.94 -1.12
C ILE A 117 -7.84 3.24 -0.38
N THR A 118 -8.16 4.31 -1.11
CA THR A 118 -8.60 5.56 -0.49
C THR A 118 -9.96 5.38 0.19
N GLU A 119 -10.91 4.73 -0.47
CA GLU A 119 -12.27 4.49 0.09
C GLU A 119 -12.21 3.54 1.31
N TYR A 120 -11.36 2.49 1.29
CA TYR A 120 -11.15 1.62 2.45
C TYR A 120 -10.63 2.39 3.67
N GLN A 121 -9.60 3.21 3.50
CA GLN A 121 -9.06 4.02 4.58
C GLN A 121 -10.10 5.02 5.08
N TYR A 122 -10.78 5.71 4.17
CA TYR A 122 -11.82 6.68 4.51
C TYR A 122 -12.95 6.05 5.32
N ALA A 123 -13.48 4.92 4.86
CA ALA A 123 -14.57 4.22 5.55
C ALA A 123 -14.14 3.74 6.95
N ALA A 124 -12.93 3.16 7.05
CA ALA A 124 -12.40 2.68 8.31
C ALA A 124 -12.25 3.81 9.35
N ILE A 125 -11.69 4.95 8.95
CA ILE A 125 -11.52 6.09 9.84
C ILE A 125 -12.88 6.64 10.27
N ARG A 126 -13.85 6.71 9.36
CA ARG A 126 -15.24 7.12 9.68
C ARG A 126 -15.89 6.17 10.68
N ASP A 127 -15.58 4.90 10.64
CA ASP A 127 -16.06 3.87 11.59
C ASP A 127 -15.22 3.85 12.89
N GLY A 128 -14.35 4.84 13.13
CA GLY A 128 -13.51 4.92 14.33
C GLY A 128 -12.40 3.87 14.40
N LYS A 129 -12.04 3.26 13.28
CA LYS A 129 -10.96 2.28 13.20
C LYS A 129 -9.62 2.97 12.97
N ARG A 130 -8.56 2.40 13.55
CA ARG A 130 -7.19 2.86 13.29
C ARG A 130 -6.74 2.38 11.92
N VAL A 131 -6.10 3.26 11.17
CA VAL A 131 -5.46 2.95 9.89
C VAL A 131 -3.98 3.27 10.01
N GLU A 132 -3.15 2.24 9.89
CA GLU A 132 -1.72 2.29 10.15
C GLU A 132 -0.96 1.79 8.93
N TRP A 133 0.20 2.39 8.67
CA TRP A 133 1.10 1.96 7.61
C TRP A 133 2.40 1.45 8.21
N TYR A 134 2.77 0.25 7.79
CA TYR A 134 4.02 -0.40 8.14
C TYR A 134 4.88 -0.53 6.90
N VAL A 135 6.18 -0.42 7.06
CA VAL A 135 7.15 -0.53 5.95
C VAL A 135 8.30 -1.45 6.32
N PHE A 136 8.85 -2.08 5.30
CA PHE A 136 10.10 -2.82 5.32
C PHE A 136 11.03 -2.20 4.29
N ASP A 137 12.24 -1.83 4.70
CA ASP A 137 13.26 -1.30 3.80
C ASP A 137 13.87 -2.45 3.01
N VAL A 138 13.66 -2.47 1.70
CA VAL A 138 14.22 -3.50 0.82
C VAL A 138 15.73 -3.28 0.72
N PRO A 139 16.56 -4.30 1.01
CA PRO A 139 18.00 -4.19 0.86
C PRO A 139 18.39 -3.85 -0.57
N LEU A 140 19.39 -3.00 -0.72
CA LEU A 140 19.98 -2.74 -2.04
C LEU A 140 20.58 -4.03 -2.59
N ALA A 141 20.26 -4.34 -3.83
CA ALA A 141 20.81 -5.46 -4.58
C ALA A 141 21.57 -4.92 -5.78
N GLU A 142 22.80 -5.36 -5.98
CA GLU A 142 23.58 -5.05 -7.16
C GLU A 142 23.50 -6.21 -8.16
N ALA A 143 23.42 -5.88 -9.44
CA ALA A 143 23.51 -6.83 -10.53
C ALA A 143 24.58 -6.39 -11.51
N THR A 144 25.39 -7.34 -11.95
CA THR A 144 26.42 -7.13 -12.96
C THR A 144 26.01 -7.79 -14.27
N VAL A 145 26.10 -7.07 -15.36
CA VAL A 145 25.76 -7.55 -16.71
C VAL A 145 26.92 -7.26 -17.66
N ASN A 146 27.30 -8.28 -18.41
CA ASN A 146 28.22 -8.11 -19.55
C ASN A 146 27.43 -7.70 -20.78
N LEU A 147 27.77 -6.53 -21.33
CA LEU A 147 27.11 -6.00 -22.52
C LEU A 147 27.65 -6.71 -23.79
N PRO A 148 26.85 -6.82 -24.87
CA PRO A 148 27.26 -7.50 -26.10
C PRO A 148 28.54 -6.93 -26.76
N TRP A 149 28.89 -5.67 -26.47
CA TRP A 149 30.08 -5.00 -26.96
C TRP A 149 31.29 -5.08 -26.03
N GLY A 150 31.23 -5.98 -24.99
CA GLY A 150 32.39 -6.30 -24.17
C GLY A 150 32.58 -5.48 -22.90
N GLU A 151 31.67 -4.55 -22.61
CA GLU A 151 31.68 -3.78 -21.36
C GLU A 151 30.93 -4.52 -20.26
N GLU A 152 31.43 -4.40 -19.02
CA GLU A 152 30.75 -4.84 -17.82
C GLU A 152 30.16 -3.64 -17.09
N ILE A 153 28.88 -3.73 -16.75
CA ILE A 153 28.21 -2.71 -15.95
C ILE A 153 27.61 -3.31 -14.67
N THR A 154 27.78 -2.62 -13.57
CA THR A 154 27.12 -2.94 -12.30
C THR A 154 26.07 -1.85 -12.03
N TYR A 155 24.87 -2.29 -11.63
CA TYR A 155 23.77 -1.38 -11.34
C TYR A 155 22.92 -1.88 -10.17
N ASN A 156 22.21 -0.97 -9.51
CA ASN A 156 21.26 -1.33 -8.47
C ASN A 156 20.02 -1.98 -9.10
N ALA A 157 19.82 -3.27 -8.81
CA ALA A 157 18.68 -4.02 -9.29
C ALA A 157 17.44 -3.70 -8.47
N LYS A 158 16.32 -3.41 -9.13
CA LYS A 158 15.03 -3.21 -8.45
C LYS A 158 14.46 -4.55 -8.02
N THR A 159 14.46 -4.81 -6.71
CA THR A 159 14.04 -6.10 -6.14
C THR A 159 12.73 -6.04 -5.37
N TYR A 160 12.20 -4.86 -5.07
CA TYR A 160 10.98 -4.70 -4.28
C TYR A 160 9.79 -5.54 -4.78
N MET A 161 9.62 -5.70 -6.11
CA MET A 161 8.53 -6.52 -6.67
C MET A 161 8.64 -7.99 -6.26
N LYS A 162 9.86 -8.53 -6.13
CA LYS A 162 10.08 -9.89 -5.67
C LYS A 162 9.68 -10.05 -4.20
N TYR A 163 10.05 -9.07 -3.36
CA TYR A 163 9.65 -9.04 -1.96
C TYR A 163 8.13 -8.90 -1.81
N GLU A 164 7.50 -7.97 -2.55
CA GLU A 164 6.04 -7.80 -2.58
C GLU A 164 5.33 -9.11 -2.95
N SER A 165 5.72 -9.71 -4.08
CA SER A 165 5.12 -10.96 -4.56
C SER A 165 5.29 -12.09 -3.54
N SER A 166 6.50 -12.25 -2.97
CA SER A 166 6.77 -13.28 -1.96
C SER A 166 5.90 -13.10 -0.72
N LEU A 167 5.76 -11.87 -0.23
CA LEU A 167 4.94 -11.59 0.96
C LEU A 167 3.44 -11.77 0.67
N CYS A 168 2.96 -11.35 -0.51
CA CYS A 168 1.58 -11.60 -0.94
C CYS A 168 1.27 -13.10 -1.04
N HIS A 169 2.22 -13.87 -1.57
CA HIS A 169 2.07 -15.33 -1.66
C HIS A 169 1.99 -15.96 -0.26
N LYS A 170 2.92 -15.58 0.63
CA LYS A 170 2.90 -16.01 2.02
C LYS A 170 1.60 -15.65 2.75
N TYR A 171 1.09 -14.45 2.52
CA TYR A 171 -0.21 -14.04 3.04
C TYR A 171 -1.33 -14.94 2.52
N ALA A 172 -1.34 -15.23 1.21
CA ALA A 172 -2.37 -16.05 0.59
C ALA A 172 -2.33 -17.51 1.05
N GLU A 173 -1.13 -18.08 1.28
CA GLU A 173 -0.97 -19.42 1.86
C GLU A 173 -1.61 -19.54 3.24
N LEU A 174 -1.42 -18.52 4.08
CA LEU A 174 -1.92 -18.52 5.46
C LEU A 174 -3.41 -18.16 5.58
N ASN A 175 -3.90 -17.30 4.70
CA ASN A 175 -5.25 -16.73 4.80
C ASN A 175 -6.22 -17.22 3.70
N GLY A 176 -5.74 -18.08 2.79
CA GLY A 176 -6.54 -18.63 1.69
C GLY A 176 -6.81 -17.65 0.53
N SER A 177 -6.38 -16.40 0.65
CA SER A 177 -6.53 -15.38 -0.39
C SER A 177 -5.54 -14.23 -0.18
N VAL A 178 -5.25 -13.45 -1.22
CA VAL A 178 -4.47 -12.21 -1.09
C VAL A 178 -5.23 -11.17 -0.30
N PRO A 179 -4.55 -10.13 0.27
CA PRO A 179 -5.23 -9.04 0.96
C PRO A 179 -6.29 -8.37 0.06
N ILE A 180 -7.39 -7.92 0.64
CA ILE A 180 -8.53 -7.38 -0.13
C ILE A 180 -8.18 -6.20 -1.05
N GLY A 181 -7.16 -5.43 -0.72
CA GLY A 181 -6.64 -4.34 -1.54
C GLY A 181 -5.67 -4.79 -2.65
N ASN A 182 -5.38 -6.10 -2.76
CA ASN A 182 -4.50 -6.69 -3.78
C ASN A 182 -5.25 -7.38 -4.92
N LYS A 183 -6.52 -7.10 -5.12
CA LYS A 183 -7.42 -7.78 -6.07
C LYS A 183 -6.95 -7.88 -7.53
N GLN A 184 -5.93 -7.13 -7.93
CA GLN A 184 -5.41 -7.13 -9.30
C GLN A 184 -4.19 -8.04 -9.50
N ASP A 185 -3.65 -8.65 -8.44
CA ASP A 185 -2.45 -9.49 -8.51
C ASP A 185 -2.75 -10.99 -8.66
N THR A 186 -3.96 -11.37 -9.10
CA THR A 186 -4.21 -12.73 -9.54
C THR A 186 -3.58 -12.92 -10.93
N GLY A 187 -2.26 -12.98 -10.96
CA GLY A 187 -1.47 -13.64 -11.97
C GLY A 187 -1.98 -13.63 -13.41
N SER A 188 -1.79 -12.52 -14.10
CA SER A 188 -1.50 -12.59 -15.52
C SER A 188 -0.09 -12.01 -15.72
N GLY A 189 0.90 -12.66 -15.15
CA GLY A 189 2.25 -12.60 -15.66
C GLY A 189 2.18 -13.32 -17.00
N GLY A 190 1.98 -12.57 -18.05
CA GLY A 190 2.20 -13.08 -19.40
C GLY A 190 3.66 -13.50 -19.52
N ASP A 191 3.86 -14.64 -20.10
CA ASP A 191 5.10 -15.24 -20.59
C ASP A 191 5.88 -14.25 -21.48
#